data_34b53bdb158124b3fff8f844f8f2b2d4
#
_entry.id   34b53bdb158124b3fff8f844f8f2b2d4
#
_cell.length_a   1.000
_cell.length_b   1.000
_cell.length_c   1.000
_cell.angle_alpha   90.00
_cell.angle_beta   90.00
_cell.angle_gamma   90.00
#
_symmetry.space_group_name_H-M   'P 1'
#
loop_
_entity.id
_entity.type
_entity.pdbx_description
1 polymer ?
#
loop_
_entity_poly.entity_id
_entity_poly.type
_entity_poly.pdbx_seq_one_letter_code
_entity_poly.pdbx_strand_id
1 'polypeptide(L)'
;ERVYEQWIDATLEHCKIQVAMPLSGLDLSKENISDLIGQCNIDHTIPPTSMEGGSQAGYARFKKFKTKSLSRYHKDRNHPLRDGVSRLSAYLHYGMISVFKIAREVALCNGDGPKKYLDELLIWRELSYHWCHSVVSRGSKNLHSIQGIYSFPFPCHRPFPVH
;
A
#
# COMPACT_ATOMS: atom_id res chain seq x y z
N GLU A 1 3.34 -24.00 -8.96
CA GLU A 1 4.29 -23.07 -8.37
C GLU A 1 3.77 -21.65 -8.54
N ARG A 2 3.67 -20.89 -7.44
CA ARG A 2 3.06 -19.55 -7.50
C ARG A 2 4.07 -18.57 -8.10
N VAL A 3 3.66 -17.76 -9.07
CA VAL A 3 4.53 -16.84 -9.81
C VAL A 3 5.36 -15.92 -8.90
N TYR A 4 4.83 -15.53 -7.74
CA TYR A 4 5.56 -14.66 -6.83
C TYR A 4 6.72 -15.34 -6.07
N GLU A 5 6.77 -16.69 -6.01
CA GLU A 5 7.87 -17.42 -5.38
C GLU A 5 9.18 -17.16 -6.11
N GLN A 6 9.14 -16.99 -7.43
CA GLN A 6 10.31 -16.65 -8.24
C GLN A 6 10.85 -15.24 -7.94
N TRP A 7 10.01 -14.31 -7.51
CA TRP A 7 10.41 -12.94 -7.20
C TRP A 7 11.05 -12.83 -5.81
N ILE A 8 10.67 -13.71 -4.89
CA ILE A 8 11.19 -13.70 -3.53
C ILE A 8 12.68 -14.00 -3.50
N ASP A 9 13.13 -14.87 -4.38
CA ASP A 9 14.56 -15.26 -4.49
C ASP A 9 15.39 -14.29 -5.32
N ALA A 10 14.75 -13.36 -6.05
CA ALA A 10 15.46 -12.36 -6.82
C ALA A 10 16.28 -11.43 -5.92
N THR A 11 17.54 -11.24 -6.27
CA THR A 11 18.42 -10.27 -5.60
C THR A 11 17.98 -8.87 -6.01
N LEU A 12 17.60 -8.04 -5.02
CA LEU A 12 17.36 -6.62 -5.27
C LEU A 12 18.68 -5.89 -5.32
N GLU A 13 19.07 -5.45 -6.50
CA GLU A 13 20.19 -4.54 -6.67
C GLU A 13 19.82 -3.16 -6.11
N HIS A 14 20.73 -2.57 -5.35
CA HIS A 14 20.56 -1.19 -4.92
C HIS A 14 20.78 -0.25 -6.12
N CYS A 15 19.68 0.23 -6.69
CA CYS A 15 19.75 1.26 -7.71
C CYS A 15 20.10 2.61 -7.05
N LYS A 16 21.28 3.14 -7.36
CA LYS A 16 21.62 4.53 -7.00
C LYS A 16 20.95 5.45 -7.99
N ILE A 17 19.84 6.05 -7.59
CA ILE A 17 19.19 7.07 -8.40
C ILE A 17 19.97 8.36 -8.24
N GLN A 18 20.65 8.80 -9.31
CA GLN A 18 21.20 10.15 -9.39
C GLN A 18 20.12 11.09 -9.92
N VAL A 19 19.62 11.97 -9.06
CA VAL A 19 18.71 13.01 -9.48
C VAL A 19 19.54 14.17 -10.07
N ALA A 20 19.51 14.30 -11.39
CA ALA A 20 20.29 15.31 -12.11
C ALA A 20 19.75 16.73 -11.93
N MET A 21 18.51 16.88 -11.48
CA MET A 21 17.86 18.18 -11.26
C MET A 21 17.07 18.17 -9.94
N PRO A 22 17.02 19.28 -9.20
CA PRO A 22 16.13 19.40 -8.06
C PRO A 22 14.68 19.22 -8.50
N LEU A 23 13.96 18.28 -7.92
CA LEU A 23 12.56 17.96 -8.27
C LEU A 23 11.59 19.09 -7.88
N SER A 24 11.98 19.96 -6.96
CA SER A 24 11.20 21.15 -6.58
C SER A 24 12.16 22.23 -6.06
N GLY A 25 11.76 23.50 -6.22
CA GLY A 25 12.43 24.64 -5.58
C GLY A 25 12.14 24.74 -4.06
N LEU A 26 11.39 23.79 -3.48
CA LEU A 26 11.01 23.77 -2.08
C LEU A 26 12.08 23.06 -1.25
N ASP A 27 12.62 23.75 -0.29
CA ASP A 27 13.49 23.17 0.75
C ASP A 27 12.61 22.72 1.91
N LEU A 28 12.12 21.48 1.85
CA LEU A 28 11.23 20.92 2.87
C LEU A 28 11.84 20.87 4.28
N SER A 29 13.16 21.06 4.42
CA SER A 29 13.78 21.16 5.72
C SER A 29 13.51 22.50 6.44
N LYS A 30 13.12 23.51 5.67
CA LYS A 30 12.82 24.88 6.16
C LYS A 30 11.33 25.18 6.18
N GLU A 31 10.53 24.39 5.49
CA GLU A 31 9.09 24.61 5.36
C GLU A 31 8.29 23.94 6.47
N ASN A 32 7.28 24.63 6.96
CA ASN A 32 6.30 24.04 7.85
C ASN A 32 5.27 23.29 7.01
N ILE A 33 5.23 21.96 7.15
CA ILE A 33 4.30 21.10 6.41
C ILE A 33 2.84 21.49 6.66
N SER A 34 2.48 21.91 7.87
CA SER A 34 1.11 22.34 8.19
C SER A 34 0.70 23.59 7.40
N ASP A 35 1.63 24.53 7.20
CA ASP A 35 1.36 25.73 6.42
C ASP A 35 1.22 25.43 4.93
N LEU A 36 2.04 24.49 4.43
CA LEU A 36 1.91 24.00 3.04
C LEU A 36 0.57 23.29 2.82
N ILE A 37 0.15 22.45 3.75
CA ILE A 37 -1.16 21.78 3.70
C ILE A 37 -2.28 22.82 3.73
N GLY A 38 -2.16 23.87 4.56
CA GLY A 38 -3.12 24.96 4.63
C GLY A 38 -3.37 25.69 3.31
N GLN A 39 -2.38 25.69 2.40
CA GLN A 39 -2.48 26.29 1.07
C GLN A 39 -3.10 25.33 0.02
N CYS A 40 -3.26 24.05 0.34
CA CYS A 40 -3.86 23.08 -0.58
C CYS A 40 -5.37 23.28 -0.69
N ASN A 41 -5.92 23.10 -1.90
CA ASN A 41 -7.37 23.14 -2.11
C ASN A 41 -8.01 21.80 -1.73
N ILE A 42 -8.15 21.59 -0.41
CA ILE A 42 -8.72 20.38 0.20
C ILE A 42 -9.76 20.77 1.26
N ASP A 43 -10.53 19.82 1.74
CA ASP A 43 -11.46 20.04 2.84
C ASP A 43 -10.70 20.08 4.19
N HIS A 44 -10.48 21.28 4.69
CA HIS A 44 -9.79 21.54 5.95
C HIS A 44 -10.62 21.28 7.21
N THR A 45 -11.90 20.90 7.07
CA THR A 45 -12.74 20.48 8.20
C THR A 45 -12.36 19.09 8.70
N ILE A 46 -11.66 18.30 7.88
CA ILE A 46 -11.19 16.97 8.22
C ILE A 46 -9.83 17.08 8.94
N PRO A 47 -9.76 16.72 10.23
CA PRO A 47 -8.52 16.84 10.98
C PRO A 47 -7.47 15.81 10.51
N PRO A 48 -6.18 16.08 10.74
CA PRO A 48 -5.12 15.12 10.48
C PRO A 48 -5.34 13.83 11.28
N THR A 49 -5.00 12.70 10.68
CA THR A 49 -5.02 11.42 11.41
C THR A 49 -3.93 11.38 12.49
N SER A 50 -4.18 10.64 13.57
CA SER A 50 -3.17 10.34 14.60
C SER A 50 -2.12 9.32 14.14
N MET A 51 -2.26 8.78 12.93
CA MET A 51 -1.31 7.79 12.40
C MET A 51 -0.06 8.50 11.87
N GLU A 52 1.08 8.19 12.47
CA GLU A 52 2.38 8.69 12.03
C GLU A 52 2.70 8.15 10.63
N GLY A 53 3.11 9.04 9.72
CA GLY A 53 3.52 8.71 8.36
C GLY A 53 5.00 8.34 8.24
N GLY A 54 5.40 8.00 7.02
CA GLY A 54 6.80 7.74 6.67
C GLY A 54 7.25 6.29 6.79
N SER A 55 8.42 6.03 6.24
CA SER A 55 8.96 4.67 6.11
C SER A 55 9.30 4.04 7.47
N GLN A 56 9.84 4.82 8.39
CA GLN A 56 10.21 4.32 9.71
C GLN A 56 8.98 3.84 10.49
N ALA A 57 7.93 4.66 10.54
CA ALA A 57 6.67 4.31 11.20
C ALA A 57 6.01 3.09 10.52
N GLY A 58 6.01 3.03 9.19
CA GLY A 58 5.48 1.92 8.42
C GLY A 58 6.20 0.60 8.71
N TYR A 59 7.52 0.59 8.71
CA TYR A 59 8.29 -0.63 9.03
C TYR A 59 8.21 -1.01 10.51
N ALA A 60 8.15 -0.05 11.44
CA ALA A 60 7.91 -0.34 12.85
C ALA A 60 6.57 -1.04 13.05
N ARG A 61 5.53 -0.55 12.37
CA ARG A 61 4.20 -1.18 12.36
C ARG A 61 4.23 -2.58 11.77
N PHE A 62 4.91 -2.77 10.64
CA PHE A 62 5.10 -4.10 10.04
C PHE A 62 5.79 -5.06 11.01
N LYS A 63 6.87 -4.63 11.64
CA LYS A 63 7.58 -5.44 12.66
C LYS A 63 6.65 -5.86 13.79
N LYS A 64 5.83 -4.93 14.31
CA LYS A 64 4.84 -5.24 15.35
C LYS A 64 3.82 -6.28 14.88
N PHE A 65 3.28 -6.12 13.67
CA PHE A 65 2.35 -7.09 13.07
C PHE A 65 2.99 -8.46 12.89
N LYS A 66 4.20 -8.50 12.31
CA LYS A 66 4.97 -9.73 12.06
C LYS A 66 5.17 -10.56 13.33
N THR A 67 5.49 -9.90 14.44
CA THR A 67 5.75 -10.58 15.72
C THR A 67 4.49 -11.00 16.48
N LYS A 68 3.41 -10.20 16.40
CA LYS A 68 2.24 -10.39 17.25
C LYS A 68 1.08 -11.12 16.55
N SER A 69 0.83 -10.82 15.28
CA SER A 69 -0.44 -11.17 14.63
C SER A 69 -0.28 -12.02 13.38
N LEU A 70 0.88 -12.02 12.73
CA LEU A 70 1.09 -12.67 11.44
C LEU A 70 0.79 -14.18 11.48
N SER A 71 1.23 -14.88 12.51
CA SER A 71 1.02 -16.34 12.64
C SER A 71 -0.46 -16.74 12.67
N ARG A 72 -1.31 -15.87 13.22
CA ARG A 72 -2.76 -16.10 13.36
C ARG A 72 -3.58 -15.32 12.34
N TYR A 73 -2.95 -14.62 11.41
CA TYR A 73 -3.62 -13.75 10.45
C TYR A 73 -4.75 -14.46 9.71
N HIS A 74 -4.58 -15.72 9.29
CA HIS A 74 -5.60 -16.48 8.57
C HIS A 74 -6.90 -16.66 9.36
N LYS A 75 -6.85 -16.64 10.71
CA LYS A 75 -8.01 -16.78 11.60
C LYS A 75 -8.57 -15.43 12.03
N ASP A 76 -7.67 -14.49 12.36
CA ASP A 76 -8.05 -13.27 13.08
C ASP A 76 -8.38 -12.09 12.13
N ARG A 77 -7.98 -12.14 10.84
CA ARG A 77 -8.13 -11.03 9.89
C ARG A 77 -9.57 -10.55 9.69
N ASN A 78 -10.54 -11.44 9.77
CA ASN A 78 -11.96 -11.13 9.57
C ASN A 78 -12.72 -10.92 10.89
N HIS A 79 -12.03 -11.02 12.02
CA HIS A 79 -12.69 -10.90 13.32
C HIS A 79 -12.69 -9.44 13.79
N PRO A 80 -13.88 -8.79 13.91
CA PRO A 80 -13.94 -7.33 14.14
C PRO A 80 -13.36 -6.89 15.48
N LEU A 81 -13.38 -7.76 16.49
CA LEU A 81 -12.90 -7.48 17.85
C LEU A 81 -11.43 -7.84 18.06
N ARG A 82 -10.74 -8.35 17.05
CA ARG A 82 -9.32 -8.73 17.16
C ARG A 82 -8.48 -7.81 16.29
N ASP A 83 -7.35 -7.34 16.82
CA ASP A 83 -6.37 -6.57 16.03
C ASP A 83 -5.48 -7.53 15.22
N GLY A 84 -6.12 -8.30 14.33
CA GLY A 84 -5.50 -9.35 13.51
C GLY A 84 -4.95 -8.87 12.17
N VAL A 85 -5.08 -7.58 11.84
CA VAL A 85 -4.70 -7.01 10.54
C VAL A 85 -3.44 -6.16 10.64
N SER A 86 -2.71 -6.03 9.52
CA SER A 86 -1.44 -5.28 9.48
C SER A 86 -1.63 -3.76 9.60
N ARG A 87 -2.75 -3.25 9.09
CA ARG A 87 -3.04 -1.81 8.94
C ARG A 87 -1.95 -1.06 8.17
N LEU A 88 -1.37 -1.71 7.16
CA LEU A 88 -0.30 -1.14 6.32
C LEU A 88 -0.83 -0.46 5.05
N SER A 89 -2.15 -0.45 4.84
CA SER A 89 -2.76 0.02 3.59
C SER A 89 -2.32 1.43 3.20
N ALA A 90 -2.34 2.38 4.15
CA ALA A 90 -1.91 3.75 3.90
C ALA A 90 -0.43 3.83 3.51
N TYR A 91 0.44 3.13 4.24
CA TYR A 91 1.88 3.12 3.95
C TYR A 91 2.21 2.51 2.58
N LEU A 92 1.48 1.45 2.20
CA LEU A 92 1.60 0.81 0.89
C LEU A 92 1.03 1.69 -0.22
N HIS A 93 -0.09 2.35 0.04
CA HIS A 93 -0.76 3.21 -0.93
C HIS A 93 0.11 4.40 -1.33
N TYR A 94 0.72 5.06 -0.35
CA TYR A 94 1.59 6.21 -0.58
C TYR A 94 3.06 5.84 -0.85
N GLY A 95 3.38 4.56 -1.03
CA GLY A 95 4.74 4.13 -1.33
C GLY A 95 5.75 4.34 -0.21
N MET A 96 5.29 4.55 1.03
CA MET A 96 6.17 4.77 2.20
C MET A 96 6.96 3.51 2.56
N ILE A 97 6.46 2.33 2.21
CA ILE A 97 7.11 1.04 2.43
C ILE A 97 7.05 0.17 1.18
N SER A 98 8.05 -0.67 0.99
CA SER A 98 8.15 -1.56 -0.16
C SER A 98 7.32 -2.83 0.03
N VAL A 99 6.41 -3.11 -0.91
CA VAL A 99 5.65 -4.38 -0.98
C VAL A 99 6.60 -5.56 -1.08
N PHE A 100 7.63 -5.46 -1.92
CA PHE A 100 8.59 -6.54 -2.15
C PHE A 100 9.39 -6.87 -0.89
N LYS A 101 9.82 -5.85 -0.14
CA LYS A 101 10.53 -6.09 1.12
C LYS A 101 9.64 -6.80 2.13
N ILE A 102 8.37 -6.38 2.27
CA ILE A 102 7.40 -7.03 3.15
C ILE A 102 7.17 -8.48 2.71
N ALA A 103 6.93 -8.70 1.41
CA ALA A 103 6.68 -10.03 0.87
C ALA A 103 7.85 -10.98 1.15
N ARG A 104 9.10 -10.54 0.91
CA ARG A 104 10.30 -11.35 1.21
C ARG A 104 10.41 -11.69 2.69
N GLU A 105 10.20 -10.73 3.57
CA GLU A 105 10.28 -10.99 5.00
C GLU A 105 9.17 -11.93 5.51
N VAL A 106 7.96 -11.87 4.91
CA VAL A 106 6.86 -12.75 5.26
C VAL A 106 7.07 -14.15 4.69
N ALA A 107 7.64 -14.28 3.49
CA ALA A 107 7.92 -15.56 2.86
C ALA A 107 8.92 -16.43 3.66
N LEU A 108 9.80 -15.78 4.44
CA LEU A 108 10.71 -16.47 5.36
C LEU A 108 10.00 -17.01 6.62
N CYS A 109 8.71 -16.68 6.81
CA CYS A 109 7.93 -17.14 7.94
C CYS A 109 7.08 -18.37 7.55
N ASN A 110 7.11 -19.41 8.37
CA ASN A 110 6.33 -20.62 8.13
C ASN A 110 4.92 -20.54 8.73
N GLY A 111 3.97 -21.27 8.15
CA GLY A 111 2.61 -21.43 8.65
C GLY A 111 1.53 -20.82 7.76
N ASP A 112 0.28 -21.03 8.15
CA ASP A 112 -0.89 -20.60 7.34
C ASP A 112 -1.14 -19.09 7.39
N GLY A 113 -0.78 -18.43 8.48
CA GLY A 113 -0.91 -16.99 8.61
C GLY A 113 -0.07 -16.22 7.57
N PRO A 114 1.25 -16.47 7.49
CA PRO A 114 2.11 -15.90 6.45
C PRO A 114 1.64 -16.21 5.04
N LYS A 115 1.29 -17.47 4.75
CA LYS A 115 0.76 -17.87 3.43
C LYS A 115 -0.48 -17.05 3.04
N LYS A 116 -1.44 -16.96 3.98
CA LYS A 116 -2.66 -16.18 3.72
C LYS A 116 -2.38 -14.68 3.59
N TYR A 117 -1.42 -14.15 4.34
CA TYR A 117 -1.05 -12.75 4.22
C TYR A 117 -0.41 -12.44 2.85
N LEU A 118 0.47 -13.31 2.34
CA LEU A 118 1.03 -13.19 0.99
C LEU A 118 -0.03 -13.28 -0.10
N ASP A 119 -1.00 -14.16 0.06
CA ASP A 119 -2.14 -14.28 -0.84
C ASP A 119 -2.91 -12.94 -0.97
N GLU A 120 -3.24 -12.32 0.15
CA GLU A 120 -3.92 -11.01 0.18
C GLU A 120 -3.03 -9.88 -0.34
N LEU A 121 -1.75 -9.88 0.01
CA LEU A 121 -0.83 -8.81 -0.36
C LEU A 121 -0.48 -8.81 -1.84
N LEU A 122 -0.25 -9.98 -2.44
CA LEU A 122 0.28 -10.12 -3.79
C LEU A 122 -0.80 -10.49 -4.81
N ILE A 123 -1.56 -11.56 -4.58
CA ILE A 123 -2.50 -12.06 -5.58
C ILE A 123 -3.64 -11.08 -5.83
N TRP A 124 -4.29 -10.59 -4.77
CA TRP A 124 -5.37 -9.62 -4.93
C TRP A 124 -4.90 -8.30 -5.51
N ARG A 125 -3.66 -7.89 -5.19
CA ARG A 125 -3.04 -6.71 -5.78
C ARG A 125 -2.83 -6.89 -7.29
N GLU A 126 -2.26 -8.00 -7.73
CA GLU A 126 -2.04 -8.31 -9.13
C GLU A 126 -3.36 -8.41 -9.92
N LEU A 127 -4.37 -9.05 -9.36
CA LEU A 127 -5.70 -9.10 -9.95
C LEU A 127 -6.29 -7.70 -10.15
N SER A 128 -6.10 -6.79 -9.19
CA SER A 128 -6.56 -5.41 -9.29
C SER A 128 -5.83 -4.64 -10.39
N TYR A 129 -4.52 -4.80 -10.50
CA TYR A 129 -3.73 -4.20 -11.58
C TYR A 129 -4.14 -4.74 -12.95
N HIS A 130 -4.28 -6.05 -13.07
CA HIS A 130 -4.70 -6.68 -14.32
C HIS A 130 -6.09 -6.20 -14.75
N TRP A 131 -7.01 -6.09 -13.82
CA TRP A 131 -8.35 -5.56 -14.08
C TRP A 131 -8.29 -4.12 -14.58
N CYS A 132 -7.61 -3.22 -13.87
CA CYS A 132 -7.47 -1.83 -14.29
C CYS A 132 -6.86 -1.71 -15.68
N HIS A 133 -5.80 -2.45 -15.96
CA HIS A 133 -5.16 -2.48 -17.28
C HIS A 133 -6.11 -2.97 -18.37
N SER A 134 -6.83 -4.05 -18.13
CA SER A 134 -7.76 -4.64 -19.11
C SER A 134 -8.94 -3.74 -19.43
N VAL A 135 -9.46 -3.01 -18.44
CA VAL A 135 -10.58 -2.08 -18.63
C VAL A 135 -10.13 -0.86 -19.41
N VAL A 136 -9.01 -0.27 -19.04
CA VAL A 136 -8.45 0.90 -19.74
C VAL A 136 -8.07 0.58 -21.18
N SER A 137 -7.41 -0.56 -21.40
CA SER A 137 -6.97 -0.98 -22.74
C SER A 137 -8.12 -1.26 -23.71
N ARG A 138 -9.29 -1.67 -23.20
CA ARG A 138 -10.48 -1.94 -24.01
C ARG A 138 -11.32 -0.71 -24.32
N GLY A 139 -10.89 0.50 -23.90
CA GLY A 139 -11.60 1.75 -24.17
C GLY A 139 -13.02 1.80 -23.58
N SER A 140 -13.29 1.04 -22.54
CA SER A 140 -14.60 1.00 -21.89
C SER A 140 -14.89 2.33 -21.21
N LYS A 141 -15.80 3.11 -21.81
CA LYS A 141 -16.31 4.36 -21.23
C LYS A 141 -17.17 4.15 -19.98
N ASN A 142 -17.44 2.91 -19.60
CA ASN A 142 -18.31 2.56 -18.47
C ASN A 142 -17.50 2.22 -17.22
N LEU A 143 -16.83 3.22 -16.64
CA LEU A 143 -16.22 3.10 -15.32
C LEU A 143 -17.26 2.80 -14.20
N HIS A 144 -18.54 3.07 -14.44
CA HIS A 144 -19.62 2.85 -13.45
C HIS A 144 -19.89 1.37 -13.14
N SER A 145 -19.59 0.45 -14.06
CA SER A 145 -19.72 -0.99 -13.80
C SER A 145 -18.65 -1.55 -12.85
N ILE A 146 -17.61 -0.77 -12.60
CA ILE A 146 -16.49 -1.13 -11.72
C ILE A 146 -16.86 -0.95 -10.25
N GLN A 147 -17.79 -0.05 -9.93
CA GLN A 147 -18.21 0.22 -8.55
C GLN A 147 -18.86 -0.98 -7.84
N GLY A 148 -19.44 -1.92 -8.59
CA GLY A 148 -20.07 -3.13 -8.02
C GLY A 148 -19.09 -4.19 -7.52
N ILE A 149 -17.84 -4.17 -7.97
CA ILE A 149 -16.83 -5.17 -7.60
C ILE A 149 -15.92 -4.67 -6.46
N TYR A 150 -15.89 -3.37 -6.20
CA TYR A 150 -15.10 -2.71 -5.16
C TYR A 150 -15.80 -2.60 -3.80
N SER A 151 -16.56 -3.61 -3.41
CA SER A 151 -16.94 -3.81 -2.00
C SER A 151 -15.73 -4.28 -1.15
N PHE A 152 -14.53 -4.27 -1.70
CA PHE A 152 -13.29 -4.46 -0.96
C PHE A 152 -12.79 -3.12 -0.41
N PRO A 153 -12.26 -3.08 0.82
CA PRO A 153 -11.94 -1.86 1.56
C PRO A 153 -10.65 -1.18 1.10
N PHE A 154 -10.40 -1.13 -0.21
CA PHE A 154 -9.38 -0.26 -0.76
C PHE A 154 -10.08 0.94 -1.41
N PRO A 155 -9.89 2.15 -0.90
CA PRO A 155 -10.41 3.33 -1.57
C PRO A 155 -9.72 3.46 -2.92
N CYS A 156 -10.39 3.01 -3.98
CA CYS A 156 -10.00 3.40 -5.32
C CYS A 156 -10.27 4.89 -5.47
N HIS A 157 -9.24 5.65 -5.76
CA HIS A 157 -9.33 7.06 -6.05
C HIS A 157 -10.44 7.35 -7.06
N ARG A 158 -11.22 8.38 -6.78
CA ARG A 158 -12.03 9.02 -7.80
C ARG A 158 -11.09 9.45 -8.93
N PRO A 159 -11.45 9.22 -10.19
CA PRO A 159 -10.65 9.74 -11.30
C PRO A 159 -10.60 11.26 -11.15
N PHE A 160 -9.40 11.82 -11.27
CA PHE A 160 -9.25 13.24 -11.40
C PHE A 160 -10.07 13.72 -12.61
N PRO A 161 -10.82 14.82 -12.49
CA PRO A 161 -11.44 15.43 -13.65
C PRO A 161 -10.34 15.83 -14.62
N VAL A 162 -10.35 15.23 -15.81
CA VAL A 162 -9.50 15.68 -16.92
C VAL A 162 -10.20 16.91 -17.47
N HIS A 163 -9.62 18.07 -17.25
CA HIS A 163 -9.99 19.30 -17.94
C HIS A 163 -9.34 19.32 -19.33
#